data_2990571e0560688718e8f67a7741b1dd
#
_entry.id   2990571e0560688718e8f67a7741b1dd
#
_cell.length_a   1.000
_cell.length_b   1.000
_cell.length_c   1.000
_cell.angle_alpha   90.00
_cell.angle_beta   90.00
_cell.angle_gamma   90.00
#
_symmetry.space_group_name_H-M   'P 1'
#
loop_
_entity.id
_entity.type
_entity.pdbx_description
1 polymer ?
#
loop_
_entity_poly.entity_id
_entity_poly.type
_entity_poly.pdbx_seq_one_letter_code
_entity_poly.pdbx_strand_id
1 'polypeptide(L)'
;WFIDGEKIPSMVGTGTEDFFNTSWCPKEPFQSPFFGYPRVNGETGWLGRTHVYRFFITDPVFFEKSLKATIEHGTSNDMDLDIATVAYWYQDKSYPIPAIPNKAERKLKPLINFWHIHQMRQAWKKTKNNNAWGD
;
A
#
# COMPACT_ATOMS: atom_id res chain seq x y z
N TRP A 1 -4.11 -2.78 13.46
CA TRP A 1 -4.36 -4.19 13.69
C TRP A 1 -5.51 -4.37 14.66
N PHE A 2 -6.53 -5.08 14.23
CA PHE A 2 -7.69 -5.46 15.06
C PHE A 2 -7.58 -6.95 15.31
N ILE A 3 -7.46 -7.33 16.58
CA ILE A 3 -7.24 -8.71 17.00
C ILE A 3 -8.56 -9.26 17.53
N ASP A 4 -8.92 -10.47 17.10
CA ASP A 4 -10.07 -11.23 17.61
C ASP A 4 -11.42 -10.50 17.63
N GLY A 5 -11.64 -9.63 16.65
CA GLY A 5 -12.91 -8.92 16.48
C GLY A 5 -13.00 -7.59 17.25
N GLU A 6 -11.90 -7.04 17.67
CA GLU A 6 -11.85 -5.74 18.34
C GLU A 6 -12.55 -4.64 17.52
N LYS A 7 -13.20 -3.71 18.22
CA LYS A 7 -13.78 -2.50 17.62
C LYS A 7 -12.78 -1.35 17.56
N ILE A 8 -11.85 -1.32 18.49
CA ILE A 8 -10.76 -0.35 18.57
C ILE A 8 -9.48 -1.15 18.38
N PRO A 9 -8.58 -0.75 17.46
CA PRO A 9 -7.38 -1.54 17.20
C PRO A 9 -6.42 -1.55 18.40
N SER A 10 -5.89 -2.71 18.73
CA SER A 10 -4.85 -2.86 19.75
C SER A 10 -3.51 -2.29 19.34
N MET A 11 -3.23 -2.28 18.03
CA MET A 11 -1.97 -1.77 17.50
C MET A 11 -2.28 -0.72 16.43
N VAL A 12 -1.75 0.47 16.65
CA VAL A 12 -1.86 1.61 15.72
C VAL A 12 -0.46 2.06 15.33
N GLY A 13 -0.25 2.26 14.05
CA GLY A 13 0.99 2.84 13.51
C GLY A 13 0.79 4.31 13.14
N THR A 14 1.88 4.95 12.73
CA THR A 14 1.95 6.37 12.38
C THR A 14 1.96 6.64 10.88
N GLY A 15 2.00 5.59 10.07
CA GLY A 15 1.98 5.69 8.60
C GLY A 15 2.57 4.45 7.93
N THR A 16 2.38 4.35 6.64
CA THR A 16 2.85 3.21 5.85
C THR A 16 4.38 3.13 5.81
N GLU A 17 5.06 4.24 5.63
CA GLU A 17 6.53 4.27 5.62
C GLU A 17 7.11 3.85 6.96
N ASP A 18 6.56 4.32 8.07
CA ASP A 18 7.00 3.95 9.41
C ASP A 18 6.72 2.47 9.72
N PHE A 19 5.56 1.98 9.27
CA PHE A 19 5.21 0.57 9.41
C PHE A 19 6.23 -0.35 8.72
N PHE A 20 6.77 0.05 7.58
CA PHE A 20 7.81 -0.70 6.87
C PHE A 20 9.25 -0.27 7.25
N ASN A 21 9.41 0.39 8.41
CA ASN A 21 10.67 0.80 9.03
C ASN A 21 11.49 1.80 8.20
N THR A 22 10.80 2.78 7.65
CA THR A 22 11.45 3.97 7.07
C THR A 22 10.84 5.24 7.65
N SER A 23 11.55 6.34 7.54
CA SER A 23 11.07 7.67 7.89
C SER A 23 11.03 8.54 6.63
N TRP A 24 10.01 9.36 6.48
CA TRP A 24 9.89 10.31 5.37
C TRP A 24 10.17 9.72 3.99
N CYS A 25 9.72 8.51 3.77
CA CYS A 25 9.86 7.70 2.55
C CYS A 25 11.32 7.40 2.16
N PRO A 26 11.62 6.17 1.82
CA PRO A 26 12.96 5.78 1.40
C PRO A 26 13.31 6.42 0.05
N LYS A 27 14.53 6.91 -0.08
CA LYS A 27 15.05 7.46 -1.33
C LYS A 27 15.70 6.39 -2.21
N GLU A 28 16.17 5.32 -1.60
CA GLU A 28 16.88 4.23 -2.26
C GLU A 28 16.32 2.87 -1.85
N PRO A 29 16.37 1.88 -2.73
CA PRO A 29 16.01 0.51 -2.37
C PRO A 29 16.94 -0.03 -1.29
N PHE A 30 16.37 -0.75 -0.33
CA PHE A 30 17.13 -1.50 0.66
C PHE A 30 16.40 -2.79 1.04
N GLN A 31 17.16 -3.74 1.57
CA GLN A 31 16.63 -5.01 2.03
C GLN A 31 17.36 -5.46 3.30
N SER A 32 16.59 -5.93 4.26
CA SER A 32 17.09 -6.58 5.48
C SER A 32 16.29 -7.88 5.71
N PRO A 33 16.70 -8.76 6.64
CA PRO A 33 16.02 -10.06 6.81
C PRO A 33 14.53 -9.98 7.08
N PHE A 34 14.06 -8.93 7.78
CA PHE A 34 12.68 -8.86 8.25
C PHE A 34 11.84 -7.73 7.64
N PHE A 35 12.47 -6.77 6.97
CA PHE A 35 11.78 -5.66 6.33
C PHE A 35 12.61 -5.08 5.19
N GLY A 36 11.96 -4.37 4.30
CA GLY A 36 12.68 -3.69 3.21
C GLY A 36 11.79 -3.06 2.18
N TYR A 37 12.45 -2.26 1.34
CA TYR A 37 11.93 -1.63 0.15
C TYR A 37 12.77 -2.07 -1.07
N PRO A 38 12.55 -3.27 -1.61
CA PRO A 38 13.30 -3.75 -2.77
C PRO A 38 13.07 -2.92 -4.03
N ARG A 39 12.00 -2.13 -4.02
CA ARG A 39 11.72 -1.15 -5.07
C ARG A 39 11.14 0.12 -4.46
N VAL A 40 11.79 1.22 -4.70
CA VAL A 40 11.35 2.55 -4.32
C VAL A 40 10.81 3.27 -5.54
N ASN A 41 9.77 4.08 -5.35
CA ASN A 41 9.27 4.96 -6.38
C ASN A 41 10.31 6.03 -6.71
N GLY A 42 11.02 5.87 -7.81
CA GLY A 42 11.98 6.85 -8.34
C GLY A 42 11.36 7.88 -9.27
N GLU A 43 10.06 7.79 -9.52
CA GLU A 43 9.35 8.67 -10.42
C GLU A 43 8.93 9.97 -9.75
N THR A 44 8.77 11.02 -10.53
CA THR A 44 8.36 12.34 -10.03
C THR A 44 6.96 12.28 -9.40
N GLY A 45 6.81 12.84 -8.22
CA GLY A 45 5.51 13.15 -7.63
C GLY A 45 4.71 11.94 -7.14
N TRP A 46 5.35 10.97 -6.47
CA TRP A 46 4.69 9.80 -5.89
C TRP A 46 4.07 8.83 -6.90
N LEU A 47 4.45 8.97 -8.16
CA LEU A 47 4.02 8.09 -9.22
C LEU A 47 5.02 6.95 -9.38
N GLY A 48 4.53 5.80 -9.83
CA GLY A 48 5.38 4.65 -10.06
C GLY A 48 5.03 3.49 -9.15
N ARG A 49 5.98 2.60 -8.91
CA ARG A 49 5.76 1.37 -8.17
C ARG A 49 6.70 1.28 -7.00
N THR A 50 6.14 0.91 -5.87
CA THR A 50 6.88 0.62 -4.65
C THR A 50 6.60 -0.80 -4.22
N HIS A 51 7.63 -1.54 -3.83
CA HIS A 51 7.49 -2.83 -3.18
C HIS A 51 8.01 -2.71 -1.77
N VAL A 52 7.27 -3.28 -0.83
CA VAL A 52 7.61 -3.25 0.60
C VAL A 52 7.32 -4.61 1.21
N TYR A 53 8.05 -4.98 2.24
CA TYR A 53 7.75 -6.16 3.03
C TYR A 53 8.14 -5.97 4.48
N ARG A 54 7.42 -6.64 5.37
CA ARG A 54 7.75 -6.77 6.79
C ARG A 54 7.32 -8.14 7.29
N PHE A 55 8.22 -8.81 7.99
CA PHE A 55 8.00 -10.08 8.64
C PHE A 55 8.08 -9.92 10.16
N PHE A 56 7.02 -10.29 10.83
CA PHE A 56 6.92 -10.29 12.30
C PHE A 56 7.41 -11.64 12.86
N ILE A 57 8.71 -11.93 12.72
CA ILE A 57 9.32 -13.19 13.20
C ILE A 57 9.75 -13.07 14.65
N THR A 58 10.38 -11.94 15.01
CA THR A 58 10.89 -11.67 16.34
C THR A 58 9.84 -11.06 17.27
N ASP A 59 8.82 -10.44 16.72
CA ASP A 59 7.73 -9.74 17.39
C ASP A 59 6.36 -10.17 16.83
N PRO A 60 6.00 -11.47 16.87
CA PRO A 60 4.81 -11.98 16.23
C PRO A 60 3.54 -11.40 16.84
N VAL A 61 2.55 -11.18 15.98
CA VAL A 61 1.22 -10.76 16.41
C VAL A 61 0.35 -12.00 16.58
N PHE A 62 -0.03 -12.28 17.81
CA PHE A 62 -0.85 -13.43 18.15
C PHE A 62 -2.35 -13.11 18.04
N PHE A 63 -3.13 -14.06 17.55
CA PHE A 63 -4.58 -13.99 17.52
C PHE A 63 -5.17 -15.41 17.71
N GLU A 64 -6.37 -15.50 18.24
CA GLU A 64 -7.05 -16.78 18.47
C GLU A 64 -8.15 -17.06 17.42
N LYS A 65 -8.82 -16.03 16.95
CA LYS A 65 -9.99 -16.14 16.06
C LYS A 65 -9.80 -15.43 14.73
N SER A 66 -9.29 -14.22 14.77
CA SER A 66 -9.16 -13.41 13.57
C SER A 66 -8.12 -12.28 13.72
N LEU A 67 -7.53 -11.92 12.62
CA LEU A 67 -6.65 -10.76 12.53
C LEU A 67 -7.06 -9.91 11.32
N LYS A 68 -7.35 -8.63 11.55
CA LYS A 68 -7.58 -7.65 10.51
C LYS A 68 -6.47 -6.61 10.54
N ALA A 69 -5.64 -6.59 9.52
CA ALA A 69 -4.63 -5.57 9.32
C ALA A 69 -5.10 -4.57 8.26
N THR A 70 -4.94 -3.30 8.52
CA THR A 70 -5.19 -2.23 7.55
C THR A 70 -3.95 -1.38 7.39
N ILE A 71 -3.75 -0.84 6.21
CA ILE A 71 -2.62 0.03 5.87
C ILE A 71 -3.17 1.34 5.34
N GLU A 72 -2.63 2.43 5.85
CA GLU A 72 -2.93 3.78 5.38
C GLU A 72 -2.40 4.01 3.96
N HIS A 73 -3.15 4.78 3.17
CA HIS A 73 -2.74 5.20 1.82
C HIS A 73 -3.04 6.69 1.60
N GLY A 74 -2.07 7.52 1.95
CA GLY A 74 -2.21 8.98 2.01
C GLY A 74 -2.64 9.46 3.39
N THR A 75 -2.39 10.73 3.66
CA THR A 75 -2.57 11.36 5.00
C THR A 75 -3.99 11.20 5.58
N SER A 76 -4.97 11.04 4.72
CA SER A 76 -6.39 10.87 5.10
C SER A 76 -7.02 9.65 4.43
N ASN A 77 -6.22 8.66 4.06
CA ASN A 77 -6.63 7.53 3.21
C ASN A 77 -7.27 7.97 1.87
N ASP A 78 -6.76 9.05 1.31
CA ASP A 78 -7.33 9.75 0.15
C ASP A 78 -6.62 9.44 -1.18
N MET A 79 -5.57 8.63 -1.14
CA MET A 79 -4.86 8.22 -2.36
C MET A 79 -5.56 7.03 -3.01
N ASP A 80 -5.91 7.18 -4.28
CA ASP A 80 -6.41 6.08 -5.12
C ASP A 80 -5.22 5.29 -5.69
N LEU A 81 -4.94 4.14 -5.08
CA LEU A 81 -3.77 3.31 -5.38
C LEU A 81 -4.19 1.92 -5.86
N ASP A 82 -3.46 1.39 -6.83
CA ASP A 82 -3.53 -0.02 -7.21
C ASP A 82 -2.61 -0.84 -6.29
N ILE A 83 -3.19 -1.44 -5.25
CA ILE A 83 -2.45 -2.14 -4.20
C ILE A 83 -2.64 -3.64 -4.34
N ALA A 84 -1.55 -4.39 -4.33
CA ALA A 84 -1.55 -5.83 -4.19
C ALA A 84 -0.84 -6.21 -2.88
N THR A 85 -1.48 -7.05 -2.08
CA THR A 85 -0.92 -7.52 -0.80
C THR A 85 -0.87 -9.02 -0.74
N VAL A 86 0.10 -9.54 0.00
CA VAL A 86 0.19 -10.94 0.39
C VAL A 86 0.41 -10.99 1.90
N ALA A 87 -0.40 -11.76 2.59
CA ALA A 87 -0.23 -12.00 4.01
C ALA A 87 0.15 -13.47 4.25
N TYR A 88 1.07 -13.69 5.17
CA TYR A 88 1.48 -15.00 5.64
C TYR A 88 1.22 -15.11 7.13
N TRP A 89 0.64 -16.23 7.56
CA TRP A 89 0.42 -16.51 8.97
C TRP A 89 0.48 -18.02 9.25
N TYR A 90 0.64 -18.38 10.49
CA TYR A 90 0.52 -19.75 10.97
C TYR A 90 -0.85 -19.97 11.61
N GLN A 91 -1.44 -21.12 11.41
CA GLN A 91 -2.73 -21.49 12.00
C GLN A 91 -2.76 -23.01 12.27
N ASP A 92 -3.57 -23.41 13.24
CA ASP A 92 -3.72 -24.80 13.66
C ASP A 92 -4.66 -25.60 12.75
N LYS A 93 -5.57 -24.96 12.04
CA LYS A 93 -6.57 -25.59 11.17
C LYS A 93 -6.53 -24.99 9.77
N SER A 94 -6.77 -25.86 8.79
CA SER A 94 -6.92 -25.42 7.41
C SER A 94 -8.20 -24.60 7.23
N TYR A 95 -8.09 -23.46 6.60
CA TYR A 95 -9.21 -22.60 6.18
C TYR A 95 -9.25 -22.47 4.66
N PRO A 96 -10.44 -22.28 4.08
CA PRO A 96 -10.53 -21.97 2.65
C PRO A 96 -9.75 -20.70 2.33
N ILE A 97 -8.83 -20.82 1.39
CA ILE A 97 -8.07 -19.66 0.91
C ILE A 97 -8.95 -18.89 -0.09
N PRO A 98 -9.02 -17.57 -0.01
CA PRO A 98 -9.66 -16.76 -1.04
C PRO A 98 -9.09 -17.09 -2.42
N ALA A 99 -9.94 -17.12 -3.44
CA ALA A 99 -9.49 -17.36 -4.80
C ALA A 99 -8.41 -16.35 -5.21
N ILE A 100 -7.29 -16.86 -5.69
CA ILE A 100 -6.25 -16.00 -6.26
C ILE A 100 -6.83 -15.34 -7.52
N PRO A 101 -6.69 -14.01 -7.67
CA PRO A 101 -7.14 -13.33 -8.87
C PRO A 101 -6.60 -13.98 -10.14
N ASN A 102 -7.38 -14.04 -11.19
CA ASN A 102 -6.96 -14.64 -12.45
C ASN A 102 -5.81 -13.86 -13.11
N LYS A 103 -5.17 -14.44 -14.13
CA LYS A 103 -3.99 -13.83 -14.79
C LYS A 103 -4.26 -12.44 -15.37
N ALA A 104 -5.48 -12.19 -15.86
CA ALA A 104 -5.85 -10.89 -16.42
C ALA A 104 -5.99 -9.82 -15.34
N GLU A 105 -6.55 -10.17 -14.19
CA GLU A 105 -6.70 -9.29 -13.03
C GLU A 105 -5.35 -8.95 -12.38
N ARG A 106 -4.39 -9.88 -12.43
CA ARG A 106 -3.02 -9.69 -11.92
C ARG A 106 -2.09 -8.97 -12.90
N LYS A 107 -2.62 -8.49 -14.01
CA LYS A 107 -1.82 -7.78 -15.02
C LYS A 107 -1.33 -6.46 -14.46
N LEU A 108 -0.03 -6.22 -14.59
CA LEU A 108 0.57 -4.96 -14.17
C LEU A 108 -0.09 -3.78 -14.89
N LYS A 109 -0.52 -2.79 -14.13
CA LYS A 109 -0.98 -1.53 -14.69
C LYS A 109 0.18 -0.79 -15.37
N PRO A 110 -0.06 -0.03 -16.45
CA PRO A 110 0.95 0.83 -17.04
C PRO A 110 1.50 1.82 -16.01
N LEU A 111 2.80 2.13 -16.11
CA LEU A 111 3.35 3.23 -15.34
C LEU A 111 2.76 4.55 -15.84
N ILE A 112 2.27 5.34 -14.91
CA ILE A 112 1.84 6.70 -15.20
C ILE A 112 3.09 7.57 -15.32
N ASN A 113 3.27 8.23 -16.45
CA ASN A 113 4.35 9.18 -16.66
C ASN A 113 3.82 10.62 -16.62
N PHE A 114 4.73 11.57 -16.66
CA PHE A 114 4.39 13.00 -16.59
C PHE A 114 3.39 13.45 -17.67
N TRP A 115 3.48 12.89 -18.87
CA TRP A 115 2.56 13.18 -19.96
C TRP A 115 1.12 12.73 -19.67
N HIS A 116 0.96 11.56 -19.09
CA HIS A 116 -0.36 11.07 -18.67
C HIS A 116 -1.00 12.00 -17.66
N ILE A 117 -0.24 12.50 -16.69
CA ILE A 117 -0.75 13.46 -15.70
C ILE A 117 -1.19 14.76 -16.38
N HIS A 118 -0.40 15.25 -17.31
CA HIS A 118 -0.76 16.44 -18.06
C HIS A 118 -2.08 16.23 -18.82
N GLN A 119 -2.24 15.11 -19.51
CA GLN A 119 -3.49 14.77 -20.20
C GLN A 119 -4.67 14.66 -19.23
N MET A 120 -4.51 14.01 -18.08
CA MET A 120 -5.55 13.90 -17.06
C MET A 120 -5.97 15.28 -16.53
N ARG A 121 -5.01 16.18 -16.27
CA ARG A 121 -5.26 17.54 -15.84
C ARG A 121 -6.03 18.34 -16.90
N GLN A 122 -5.67 18.23 -18.17
CA GLN A 122 -6.36 18.88 -19.26
C GLN A 122 -7.79 18.35 -19.44
N ALA A 123 -7.99 17.04 -19.34
CA ALA A 123 -9.32 16.44 -19.38
C ALA A 123 -10.18 16.93 -18.20
N TRP A 124 -9.63 16.96 -17.00
CA TRP A 124 -10.32 17.44 -15.81
C TRP A 124 -10.71 18.94 -15.91
N LYS A 125 -9.80 19.80 -16.40
CA LYS A 125 -10.11 21.21 -16.67
C LYS A 125 -11.30 21.37 -17.60
N LYS A 126 -11.37 20.57 -18.67
CA LYS A 126 -12.50 20.60 -19.63
C LYS A 126 -13.83 20.19 -18.99
N THR A 127 -13.84 19.19 -18.09
CA THR A 127 -15.08 18.70 -17.45
C THR A 127 -15.60 19.64 -16.38
N LYS A 128 -14.74 20.40 -15.72
CA LYS A 128 -15.13 21.25 -14.58
C LYS A 128 -15.39 22.70 -14.96
N ASN A 129 -15.15 23.12 -16.21
CA ASN A 129 -15.19 24.52 -16.62
C ASN A 129 -14.40 25.44 -15.67
N ASN A 130 -13.31 24.93 -15.11
CA ASN A 130 -12.71 25.47 -13.90
C ASN A 130 -11.36 26.11 -14.22
N ASN A 131 -11.32 27.44 -14.25
CA ASN A 131 -10.09 28.25 -14.26
C ASN A 131 -9.44 28.35 -12.85
N ALA A 132 -9.73 27.40 -11.97
CA ALA A 132 -9.30 27.46 -10.56
C ALA A 132 -7.80 27.26 -10.33
N TRP A 133 -7.06 26.90 -11.36
CA TRP A 133 -5.59 26.85 -11.31
C TRP A 133 -5.10 27.85 -12.35
N GLY A 134 -4.60 28.98 -11.86
CA GLY A 134 -4.13 30.07 -12.71
C GLY A 134 -3.30 29.61 -13.91
N ASP A 135 -3.32 30.44 -14.93
CA ASP A 135 -2.57 30.27 -16.19
C ASP A 135 -1.07 30.09 -15.96
#